data_fc66ad47ad65eebf87abc0b639a49a84
#
_entry.id   fc66ad47ad65eebf87abc0b639a49a84
#
_cell.length_a   1.000
_cell.length_b   1.000
_cell.length_c   1.000
_cell.angle_alpha   90.00
_cell.angle_beta   90.00
_cell.angle_gamma   90.00
#
_symmetry.space_group_name_H-M   'P 1'
#
loop_
_entity.id
_entity.type
_entity.pdbx_description
1 polymer ?
#
loop_
_entity_poly.entity_id
_entity_poly.type
_entity_poly.pdbx_seq_one_letter_code
_entity_poly.pdbx_strand_id
1 'polypeptide(L)'
;MKMKIKKLATVQMGYSFRSRLEASEGGGVAVIQMKDLLDDNTVGCDDLVKIDLDAVKDHHLAQRGDLVFRSRGSLTTAAVLLDDPGKAVVAAPLLRIRVTKPDKVLPEYLNWYISQRDAQIFLTSRAKGTVQKMISKQAIEDLEVALPTLEKQKNIVELATLSAREQTLLHTLADKRAQYISTVLMQFAKGA
;
A
#
# COMPACT_ATOMS: atom_id res chain seq x y z
N MET A 1 6.06 -24.27 0.82
CA MET A 1 6.48 -24.12 -0.60
C MET A 1 6.81 -22.64 -0.85
N LYS A 2 7.81 -22.33 -1.70
CA LYS A 2 8.10 -20.94 -2.11
C LYS A 2 7.83 -20.75 -3.59
N MET A 3 7.32 -19.60 -3.98
CA MET A 3 7.09 -19.26 -5.40
C MET A 3 7.41 -17.78 -5.66
N LYS A 4 7.94 -17.48 -6.85
CA LYS A 4 8.16 -16.09 -7.28
C LYS A 4 6.82 -15.38 -7.55
N ILE A 5 6.75 -14.07 -7.24
CA ILE A 5 5.54 -13.26 -7.46
C ILE A 5 5.03 -13.38 -8.91
N LYS A 6 5.89 -13.36 -9.91
CA LYS A 6 5.49 -13.52 -11.33
C LYS A 6 4.69 -14.78 -11.67
N LYS A 7 4.71 -15.80 -10.79
CA LYS A 7 3.90 -17.02 -10.93
C LYS A 7 2.57 -16.94 -10.18
N LEU A 8 2.38 -15.91 -9.35
CA LEU A 8 1.24 -15.72 -8.46
C LEU A 8 0.41 -14.50 -8.83
N ALA A 9 1.06 -13.50 -9.41
CA ALA A 9 0.49 -12.19 -9.68
C ALA A 9 1.10 -11.55 -10.93
N THR A 10 0.37 -10.63 -11.53
CA THR A 10 0.89 -9.72 -12.56
C THR A 10 1.35 -8.42 -11.91
N VAL A 11 2.50 -7.90 -12.35
CA VAL A 11 3.01 -6.60 -11.92
C VAL A 11 2.96 -5.63 -13.10
N GLN A 12 2.36 -4.47 -12.90
CA GLN A 12 2.20 -3.47 -13.96
C GLN A 12 2.60 -2.09 -13.44
N MET A 13 3.26 -1.30 -14.30
CA MET A 13 3.51 0.11 -14.03
C MET A 13 2.19 0.87 -13.98
N GLY A 14 2.07 1.80 -13.04
CA GLY A 14 0.95 2.73 -12.99
C GLY A 14 0.84 3.57 -14.27
N TYR A 15 -0.32 4.17 -14.46
CA TYR A 15 -0.62 5.01 -15.61
C TYR A 15 0.26 6.27 -15.61
N SER A 16 0.91 6.55 -16.74
CA SER A 16 1.77 7.74 -16.89
C SER A 16 0.97 8.88 -17.50
N PHE A 17 0.80 9.94 -16.74
CA PHE A 17 0.14 11.16 -17.21
C PHE A 17 1.15 12.05 -17.92
N ARG A 18 0.76 12.66 -19.05
CA ARG A 18 1.59 13.58 -19.84
C ARG A 18 1.61 15.00 -19.29
N SER A 19 0.58 15.38 -18.54
CA SER A 19 0.40 16.69 -17.92
C SER A 19 0.17 16.56 -16.43
N ARG A 20 0.19 17.70 -15.72
CA ARG A 20 -0.23 17.77 -14.32
C ARG A 20 -1.69 17.32 -14.21
N LEU A 21 -2.00 16.58 -13.13
CA LEU A 21 -3.37 16.16 -12.86
C LEU A 21 -4.20 17.38 -12.46
N GLU A 22 -5.18 17.72 -13.27
CA GLU A 22 -6.20 18.73 -12.95
C GLU A 22 -7.48 18.01 -12.56
N ALA A 23 -8.03 18.37 -11.40
CA ALA A 23 -9.24 17.75 -10.90
C ALA A 23 -10.42 18.12 -11.81
N SER A 24 -11.25 17.12 -12.16
CA SER A 24 -12.51 17.33 -12.89
C SER A 24 -13.67 17.45 -11.90
N GLU A 25 -14.50 18.49 -12.08
CA GLU A 25 -15.71 18.70 -11.26
C GLU A 25 -16.89 17.80 -11.68
N GLY A 26 -16.86 17.23 -12.89
CA GLY A 26 -17.99 16.54 -13.52
C GLY A 26 -17.98 15.01 -13.43
N GLY A 27 -17.03 14.42 -12.76
CA GLY A 27 -16.83 12.96 -12.77
C GLY A 27 -15.47 12.57 -13.35
N GLY A 28 -15.36 11.44 -14.02
CA GLY A 28 -14.12 10.98 -14.66
C GLY A 28 -13.52 9.73 -14.05
N VAL A 29 -12.22 9.55 -14.24
CA VAL A 29 -11.46 8.40 -13.73
C VAL A 29 -10.74 8.79 -12.45
N ALA A 30 -10.95 8.06 -11.38
CA ALA A 30 -10.23 8.26 -10.13
C ALA A 30 -8.76 7.86 -10.29
N VAL A 31 -7.86 8.56 -9.61
CA VAL A 31 -6.41 8.34 -9.70
C VAL A 31 -5.85 8.04 -8.32
N ILE A 32 -5.38 6.83 -8.14
CA ILE A 32 -4.68 6.40 -6.92
C ILE A 32 -3.24 6.91 -6.99
N GLN A 33 -2.86 7.74 -6.05
CA GLN A 33 -1.56 8.40 -5.94
C GLN A 33 -0.81 7.95 -4.69
N MET A 34 0.42 8.40 -4.53
CA MET A 34 1.26 8.09 -3.35
C MET A 34 0.63 8.51 -2.02
N LYS A 35 -0.10 9.63 -2.01
CA LYS A 35 -0.77 10.18 -0.83
C LYS A 35 -1.94 9.33 -0.34
N ASP A 36 -2.52 8.52 -1.24
CA ASP A 36 -3.69 7.70 -0.96
C ASP A 36 -3.31 6.32 -0.36
N LEU A 37 -2.00 6.03 -0.22
CA LEU A 37 -1.50 4.86 0.47
C LEU A 37 -1.35 5.20 1.96
N LEU A 38 -2.20 4.61 2.78
CA LEU A 38 -2.30 4.87 4.22
C LEU A 38 -1.22 4.11 5.01
N ASP A 39 -1.03 4.52 6.28
CA ASP A 39 0.01 3.96 7.16
C ASP A 39 -0.29 2.51 7.60
N ASP A 40 -1.54 2.08 7.52
CA ASP A 40 -1.98 0.71 7.78
C ASP A 40 -1.77 -0.25 6.58
N ASN A 41 -1.10 0.23 5.53
CA ASN A 41 -0.89 -0.48 4.26
C ASN A 41 -2.19 -0.80 3.51
N THR A 42 -3.19 0.04 3.63
CA THR A 42 -4.39 0.05 2.78
C THR A 42 -4.40 1.25 1.85
N VAL A 43 -5.27 1.22 0.84
CA VAL A 43 -5.50 2.36 -0.06
C VAL A 43 -6.76 3.08 0.36
N GLY A 44 -6.67 4.37 0.68
CA GLY A 44 -7.82 5.24 0.93
C GLY A 44 -8.55 5.55 -0.37
N CYS A 45 -9.84 5.23 -0.45
CA CYS A 45 -10.66 5.42 -1.66
C CYS A 45 -11.62 6.60 -1.59
N ASP A 46 -11.78 7.25 -0.41
CA ASP A 46 -12.84 8.26 -0.19
C ASP A 46 -12.59 9.57 -0.93
N ASP A 47 -11.32 10.02 -1.00
CA ASP A 47 -10.94 11.34 -1.54
C ASP A 47 -10.02 11.25 -2.76
N LEU A 48 -10.22 10.24 -3.61
CA LEU A 48 -9.43 10.09 -4.83
C LEU A 48 -9.69 11.25 -5.80
N VAL A 49 -8.62 11.85 -6.30
CA VAL A 49 -8.70 12.87 -7.33
C VAL A 49 -9.28 12.23 -8.59
N LYS A 50 -10.32 12.84 -9.15
CA LYS A 50 -10.91 12.43 -10.43
C LYS A 50 -10.43 13.35 -11.54
N ILE A 51 -10.15 12.76 -12.69
CA ILE A 51 -9.68 13.49 -13.88
C ILE A 51 -10.43 13.01 -15.12
N ASP A 52 -10.54 13.87 -16.11
CA ASP A 52 -11.09 13.48 -17.40
C ASP A 52 -10.03 12.74 -18.21
N LEU A 53 -10.36 11.52 -18.60
CA LEU A 53 -9.55 10.70 -19.50
C LEU A 53 -10.45 10.17 -20.62
N ASP A 54 -10.11 10.49 -21.86
CA ASP A 54 -10.89 10.11 -23.04
C ASP A 54 -11.11 8.61 -23.18
N ALA A 55 -10.08 7.81 -22.89
CA ALA A 55 -10.18 6.35 -22.90
C ALA A 55 -9.14 5.71 -21.96
N VAL A 56 -9.59 4.92 -21.01
CA VAL A 56 -8.75 4.06 -20.20
C VAL A 56 -9.01 2.62 -20.60
N LYS A 57 -7.95 1.92 -20.97
CA LYS A 57 -8.04 0.48 -21.29
C LYS A 57 -8.28 -0.31 -20.00
N ASP A 58 -9.13 -1.32 -20.07
CA ASP A 58 -9.55 -2.13 -18.90
C ASP A 58 -8.38 -2.70 -18.08
N HIS A 59 -7.28 -3.05 -18.78
CA HIS A 59 -6.10 -3.56 -18.10
C HIS A 59 -5.36 -2.53 -17.24
N HIS A 60 -5.69 -1.23 -17.32
CA HIS A 60 -5.17 -0.19 -16.43
C HIS A 60 -6.07 0.05 -15.22
N LEU A 61 -7.33 -0.38 -15.28
CA LEU A 61 -8.26 -0.17 -14.18
C LEU A 61 -7.83 -0.95 -12.94
N ALA A 62 -7.83 -0.26 -11.80
CA ALA A 62 -7.64 -0.86 -10.49
C ALA A 62 -8.94 -1.56 -10.06
N GLN A 63 -8.82 -2.58 -9.23
CA GLN A 63 -9.96 -3.31 -8.67
C GLN A 63 -9.64 -3.76 -7.24
N ARG A 64 -10.66 -4.08 -6.49
CA ARG A 64 -10.53 -4.67 -5.16
C ARG A 64 -9.57 -5.86 -5.19
N GLY A 65 -8.68 -5.93 -4.20
CA GLY A 65 -7.63 -6.95 -4.10
C GLY A 65 -6.35 -6.64 -4.87
N ASP A 66 -6.30 -5.55 -5.65
CA ASP A 66 -5.02 -5.07 -6.19
C ASP A 66 -4.13 -4.54 -5.07
N LEU A 67 -2.83 -4.77 -5.18
CA LEU A 67 -1.83 -4.12 -4.35
C LEU A 67 -1.21 -2.97 -5.12
N VAL A 68 -1.01 -1.86 -4.43
CA VAL A 68 -0.33 -0.67 -4.95
C VAL A 68 1.01 -0.53 -4.23
N PHE A 69 2.12 -0.67 -4.98
CA PHE A 69 3.46 -0.71 -4.43
C PHE A 69 4.22 0.60 -4.68
N ARG A 70 4.83 1.14 -3.62
CA ARG A 70 5.72 2.32 -3.69
C ARG A 70 7.08 1.92 -4.25
N SER A 71 7.28 2.15 -5.55
CA SER A 71 8.55 1.79 -6.21
C SER A 71 9.69 2.77 -5.93
N ARG A 72 9.42 3.95 -5.37
CA ARG A 72 10.40 5.00 -5.06
C ARG A 72 10.22 5.53 -3.64
N GLY A 73 11.32 6.01 -3.05
CA GLY A 73 11.33 6.61 -1.72
C GLY A 73 12.02 5.75 -0.67
N SER A 74 11.96 6.21 0.58
CA SER A 74 12.55 5.52 1.74
C SER A 74 11.72 4.28 2.17
N LEU A 75 10.43 4.31 1.91
CA LEU A 75 9.49 3.24 2.25
C LEU A 75 9.08 2.51 0.96
N THR A 76 9.48 1.27 0.84
CA THR A 76 9.15 0.38 -0.29
C THR A 76 8.05 -0.60 0.10
N THR A 77 6.94 -0.07 0.62
CA THR A 77 5.77 -0.84 1.06
C THR A 77 4.73 -0.97 -0.03
N ALA A 78 3.84 -1.93 0.13
CA ALA A 78 2.62 -2.06 -0.65
C ALA A 78 1.41 -1.71 0.21
N ALA A 79 0.34 -1.28 -0.43
CA ALA A 79 -0.98 -1.08 0.16
C ALA A 79 -2.01 -1.89 -0.63
N VAL A 80 -2.97 -2.51 0.04
CA VAL A 80 -4.01 -3.32 -0.60
C VAL A 80 -5.29 -2.50 -0.77
N LEU A 81 -5.94 -2.63 -1.94
CA LEU A 81 -7.28 -2.11 -2.17
C LEU A 81 -8.30 -3.05 -1.52
N LEU A 82 -8.86 -2.66 -0.39
CA LEU A 82 -9.90 -3.42 0.31
C LEU A 82 -11.30 -3.13 -0.25
N ASP A 83 -11.52 -1.91 -0.72
CA ASP A 83 -12.78 -1.46 -1.30
C ASP A 83 -12.71 -1.39 -2.82
N ASP A 84 -13.86 -1.33 -3.48
CA ASP A 84 -13.94 -1.11 -4.91
C ASP A 84 -13.75 0.38 -5.21
N PRO A 85 -12.66 0.77 -5.88
CA PRO A 85 -12.40 2.17 -6.20
C PRO A 85 -13.26 2.70 -7.36
N GLY A 86 -14.16 1.89 -7.92
CA GLY A 86 -14.90 2.21 -9.13
C GLY A 86 -13.97 2.31 -10.35
N LYS A 87 -14.24 3.25 -11.25
CA LYS A 87 -13.38 3.49 -12.41
C LYS A 87 -12.12 4.26 -11.98
N ALA A 88 -11.07 3.54 -11.61
CA ALA A 88 -9.84 4.11 -11.07
C ALA A 88 -8.59 3.55 -11.75
N VAL A 89 -7.51 4.34 -11.78
CA VAL A 89 -6.17 3.93 -12.24
C VAL A 89 -5.13 4.22 -11.17
N VAL A 90 -4.09 3.40 -11.12
CA VAL A 90 -2.92 3.67 -10.28
C VAL A 90 -1.97 4.58 -11.04
N ALA A 91 -1.53 5.69 -10.44
CA ALA A 91 -0.59 6.63 -11.07
C ALA A 91 0.87 6.12 -11.00
N ALA A 92 1.64 6.34 -12.06
CA ALA A 92 3.09 6.19 -12.00
C ALA A 92 3.68 7.25 -11.01
N PRO A 93 4.74 6.91 -10.26
CA PRO A 93 5.62 5.75 -10.38
C PRO A 93 5.19 4.52 -9.54
N LEU A 94 3.96 4.49 -9.05
CA LEU A 94 3.46 3.32 -8.34
C LEU A 94 3.38 2.09 -9.26
N LEU A 95 3.49 0.90 -8.68
CA LEU A 95 3.27 -0.36 -9.38
C LEU A 95 1.99 -1.01 -8.86
N ARG A 96 1.17 -1.53 -9.76
CA ARG A 96 0.03 -2.36 -9.41
C ARG A 96 0.43 -3.82 -9.46
N ILE A 97 0.08 -4.58 -8.42
CA ILE A 97 0.28 -6.02 -8.34
C ILE A 97 -1.09 -6.67 -8.20
N ARG A 98 -1.48 -7.49 -9.17
CA ARG A 98 -2.76 -8.18 -9.19
C ARG A 98 -2.55 -9.68 -9.04
N VAL A 99 -3.12 -10.26 -8.01
CA VAL A 99 -3.10 -11.72 -7.80
C VAL A 99 -3.86 -12.42 -8.92
N THR A 100 -3.21 -13.41 -9.54
CA THR A 100 -3.78 -14.26 -10.60
C THR A 100 -4.01 -15.70 -10.16
N LYS A 101 -3.53 -16.05 -8.96
CA LYS A 101 -3.66 -17.38 -8.36
C LYS A 101 -4.28 -17.27 -6.95
N PRO A 102 -5.56 -16.88 -6.83
CA PRO A 102 -6.23 -16.72 -5.52
C PRO A 102 -6.40 -18.05 -4.77
N ASP A 103 -6.28 -19.17 -5.46
CA ASP A 103 -6.21 -20.51 -4.88
C ASP A 103 -4.89 -20.79 -4.14
N LYS A 104 -3.87 -19.96 -4.30
CA LYS A 104 -2.53 -20.13 -3.70
C LYS A 104 -2.14 -19.01 -2.77
N VAL A 105 -2.55 -17.78 -3.04
CA VAL A 105 -2.14 -16.61 -2.27
C VAL A 105 -3.29 -15.60 -2.15
N LEU A 106 -3.51 -15.11 -0.92
CA LEU A 106 -4.42 -14.01 -0.64
C LEU A 106 -3.72 -12.67 -0.92
N PRO A 107 -4.41 -11.66 -1.50
CA PRO A 107 -3.84 -10.32 -1.68
C PRO A 107 -3.31 -9.72 -0.38
N GLU A 108 -4.08 -9.80 0.69
CA GLU A 108 -3.73 -9.26 2.01
C GLU A 108 -2.47 -9.95 2.58
N TYR A 109 -2.34 -11.27 2.37
CA TYR A 109 -1.15 -12.01 2.77
C TYR A 109 0.08 -11.58 1.95
N LEU A 110 -0.07 -11.42 0.63
CA LEU A 110 1.00 -10.95 -0.23
C LEU A 110 1.45 -9.54 0.16
N ASN A 111 0.51 -8.65 0.49
CA ASN A 111 0.78 -7.30 1.00
C ASN A 111 1.59 -7.35 2.31
N TRP A 112 1.13 -8.15 3.26
CA TRP A 112 1.85 -8.38 4.52
C TRP A 112 3.25 -8.95 4.28
N TYR A 113 3.40 -9.95 3.39
CA TYR A 113 4.68 -10.60 3.11
C TYR A 113 5.70 -9.63 2.49
N ILE A 114 5.28 -8.79 1.55
CA ILE A 114 6.14 -7.78 0.94
C ILE A 114 6.72 -6.82 1.99
N SER A 115 5.97 -6.52 3.03
CA SER A 115 6.39 -5.62 4.11
C SER A 115 7.34 -6.30 5.14
N GLN A 116 7.54 -7.62 5.07
CA GLN A 116 8.42 -8.32 6.00
C GLN A 116 9.89 -8.07 5.72
N ARG A 117 10.70 -8.14 6.78
CA ARG A 117 12.14 -7.84 6.75
C ARG A 117 12.89 -8.54 5.62
N ASP A 118 12.68 -9.84 5.43
CA ASP A 118 13.40 -10.63 4.42
C ASP A 118 13.05 -10.18 2.99
N ALA A 119 11.76 -9.90 2.74
CA ALA A 119 11.30 -9.35 1.47
C ALA A 119 11.88 -7.94 1.23
N GLN A 120 11.93 -7.10 2.26
CA GLN A 120 12.48 -5.75 2.18
C GLN A 120 14.01 -5.77 1.94
N ILE A 121 14.74 -6.68 2.58
CA ILE A 121 16.18 -6.87 2.30
C ILE A 121 16.38 -7.28 0.83
N PHE A 122 15.61 -8.24 0.33
CA PHE A 122 15.68 -8.69 -1.04
C PHE A 122 15.40 -7.54 -2.02
N LEU A 123 14.33 -6.77 -1.81
CA LEU A 123 13.94 -5.65 -2.69
C LEU A 123 14.99 -4.55 -2.64
N THR A 124 15.45 -4.17 -1.46
CA THR A 124 16.45 -3.11 -1.27
C THR A 124 17.79 -3.48 -1.90
N SER A 125 18.21 -4.75 -1.85
CA SER A 125 19.46 -5.21 -2.50
C SER A 125 19.41 -5.10 -4.02
N ARG A 126 18.22 -5.02 -4.62
CA ARG A 126 17.99 -4.88 -6.06
C ARG A 126 17.55 -3.48 -6.49
N ALA A 127 17.46 -2.55 -5.54
CA ALA A 127 17.14 -1.16 -5.84
C ALA A 127 18.23 -0.52 -6.69
N LYS A 128 17.84 0.27 -7.68
CA LYS A 128 18.72 1.03 -8.56
C LYS A 128 18.63 2.52 -8.24
N GLY A 129 19.73 3.23 -8.43
CA GLY A 129 19.83 4.69 -8.22
C GLY A 129 20.66 5.06 -7.01
N THR A 130 21.46 6.11 -7.14
CA THR A 130 22.38 6.60 -6.10
C THR A 130 21.71 7.60 -5.15
N VAL A 131 20.90 8.51 -5.69
CA VAL A 131 20.21 9.56 -4.91
C VAL A 131 18.82 9.11 -4.49
N GLN A 132 18.06 8.53 -5.41
CA GLN A 132 16.74 8.00 -5.11
C GLN A 132 16.66 6.54 -5.54
N LYS A 133 16.59 5.65 -4.57
CA LYS A 133 16.46 4.21 -4.81
C LYS A 133 15.09 3.90 -5.43
N MET A 134 15.10 3.08 -6.47
CA MET A 134 13.90 2.63 -7.16
C MET A 134 13.89 1.11 -7.28
N ILE A 135 12.79 0.51 -6.85
CA ILE A 135 12.52 -0.92 -7.04
C ILE A 135 11.88 -1.12 -8.42
N SER A 136 12.52 -1.91 -9.24
CA SER A 136 11.99 -2.23 -10.57
C SER A 136 10.85 -3.26 -10.50
N LYS A 137 9.98 -3.27 -11.52
CA LYS A 137 8.99 -4.32 -11.73
C LYS A 137 9.62 -5.72 -11.61
N GLN A 138 10.76 -5.93 -12.28
CA GLN A 138 11.47 -7.20 -12.28
C GLN A 138 11.92 -7.64 -10.88
N ALA A 139 12.34 -6.71 -10.03
CA ALA A 139 12.74 -7.03 -8.66
C ALA A 139 11.54 -7.55 -7.84
N ILE A 140 10.34 -6.98 -8.04
CA ILE A 140 9.11 -7.47 -7.40
C ILE A 140 8.73 -8.85 -7.98
N GLU A 141 8.75 -9.01 -9.28
CA GLU A 141 8.41 -10.27 -9.96
C GLU A 141 9.29 -11.45 -9.52
N ASP A 142 10.56 -11.17 -9.20
CA ASP A 142 11.53 -12.18 -8.76
C ASP A 142 11.54 -12.44 -7.25
N LEU A 143 10.80 -11.66 -6.45
CA LEU A 143 10.66 -11.92 -5.01
C LEU A 143 9.98 -13.27 -4.79
N GLU A 144 10.61 -14.12 -3.98
CA GLU A 144 10.07 -15.42 -3.57
C GLU A 144 9.19 -15.26 -2.34
N VAL A 145 7.96 -15.76 -2.44
CA VAL A 145 6.95 -15.72 -1.37
C VAL A 145 6.76 -17.13 -0.81
N ALA A 146 6.84 -17.27 0.52
CA ALA A 146 6.45 -18.48 1.21
C ALA A 146 4.93 -18.63 1.17
N LEU A 147 4.45 -19.83 0.80
CA LEU A 147 3.02 -20.11 0.63
C LEU A 147 2.56 -21.20 1.60
N PRO A 148 2.14 -20.84 2.81
CA PRO A 148 1.38 -21.75 3.66
C PRO A 148 -0.02 -21.99 3.09
N THR A 149 -0.84 -22.81 3.75
CA THR A 149 -2.24 -22.99 3.37
C THR A 149 -3.00 -21.64 3.44
N LEU A 150 -4.06 -21.48 2.66
CA LEU A 150 -4.88 -20.25 2.68
C LEU A 150 -5.42 -19.94 4.07
N GLU A 151 -5.78 -20.95 4.84
CA GLU A 151 -6.21 -20.81 6.24
C GLU A 151 -5.10 -20.17 7.10
N LYS A 152 -3.85 -20.67 6.98
CA LYS A 152 -2.71 -20.10 7.71
C LYS A 152 -2.40 -18.67 7.23
N GLN A 153 -2.57 -18.38 5.93
CA GLN A 153 -2.42 -17.03 5.41
C GLN A 153 -3.44 -16.08 6.04
N LYS A 154 -4.71 -16.49 6.13
CA LYS A 154 -5.77 -15.74 6.81
C LYS A 154 -5.40 -15.43 8.26
N ASN A 155 -5.03 -16.46 9.02
CA ASN A 155 -4.67 -16.31 10.44
C ASN A 155 -3.46 -15.37 10.63
N ILE A 156 -2.47 -15.42 9.71
CA ILE A 156 -1.32 -14.49 9.73
C ILE A 156 -1.77 -13.05 9.51
N VAL A 157 -2.62 -12.82 8.52
CA VAL A 157 -3.13 -11.47 8.22
C VAL A 157 -3.96 -10.93 9.38
N GLU A 158 -4.85 -11.73 9.93
CA GLU A 158 -5.70 -11.35 11.07
C GLU A 158 -4.85 -10.97 12.29
N LEU A 159 -3.89 -11.82 12.65
CA LEU A 159 -2.99 -11.55 13.78
C LEU A 159 -2.16 -10.28 13.53
N ALA A 160 -1.62 -10.09 12.32
CA ALA A 160 -0.86 -8.91 11.96
C ALA A 160 -1.71 -7.63 12.04
N THR A 161 -2.95 -7.68 11.57
CA THR A 161 -3.90 -6.55 11.64
C THR A 161 -4.23 -6.20 13.09
N LEU A 162 -4.52 -7.20 13.93
CA LEU A 162 -4.79 -6.99 15.35
C LEU A 162 -3.58 -6.38 16.08
N SER A 163 -2.38 -6.91 15.81
CA SER A 163 -1.14 -6.37 16.39
C SER A 163 -0.86 -4.93 15.95
N ALA A 164 -1.07 -4.59 14.69
CA ALA A 164 -0.92 -3.22 14.20
C ALA A 164 -1.93 -2.26 14.87
N ARG A 165 -3.18 -2.70 15.02
CA ARG A 165 -4.23 -1.93 15.72
C ARG A 165 -3.89 -1.72 17.19
N GLU A 166 -3.41 -2.76 17.88
CA GLU A 166 -2.95 -2.66 19.26
C GLU A 166 -1.84 -1.61 19.41
N GLN A 167 -0.82 -1.67 18.56
CA GLN A 167 0.27 -0.68 18.56
C GLN A 167 -0.23 0.75 18.35
N THR A 168 -1.14 0.96 17.40
CA THR A 168 -1.75 2.28 17.16
C THR A 168 -2.49 2.80 18.40
N LEU A 169 -3.26 1.93 19.07
CA LEU A 169 -3.99 2.29 20.28
C LEU A 169 -3.04 2.63 21.44
N LEU A 170 -1.96 1.86 21.61
CA LEU A 170 -0.95 2.13 22.64
C LEU A 170 -0.23 3.46 22.41
N HIS A 171 0.14 3.79 21.16
CA HIS A 171 0.71 5.09 20.82
C HIS A 171 -0.27 6.24 21.12
N THR A 172 -1.52 6.09 20.68
CA THR A 172 -2.56 7.09 20.94
C THR A 172 -2.79 7.32 22.45
N LEU A 173 -2.77 6.24 23.22
CA LEU A 173 -2.91 6.33 24.69
C LEU A 173 -1.71 7.05 25.30
N ALA A 174 -0.49 6.72 24.87
CA ALA A 174 0.72 7.37 25.35
C ALA A 174 0.71 8.89 25.08
N ASP A 175 0.34 9.29 23.87
CA ASP A 175 0.24 10.70 23.47
C ASP A 175 -0.82 11.46 24.27
N LYS A 176 -2.01 10.88 24.42
CA LYS A 176 -3.08 11.49 25.23
C LYS A 176 -2.68 11.63 26.70
N ARG A 177 -1.97 10.63 27.24
CA ARG A 177 -1.45 10.71 28.63
C ARG A 177 -0.41 11.82 28.79
N ALA A 178 0.53 11.94 27.85
CA ALA A 178 1.52 13.00 27.86
C ALA A 178 0.86 14.39 27.78
N GLN A 179 -0.13 14.55 26.89
CA GLN A 179 -0.91 15.79 26.77
C GLN A 179 -1.68 16.14 28.06
N TYR A 180 -2.32 15.14 28.65
CA TYR A 180 -3.04 15.31 29.91
C TYR A 180 -2.10 15.80 31.04
N ILE A 181 -0.97 15.13 31.25
CA ILE A 181 0.03 15.52 32.26
C ILE A 181 0.53 16.94 32.01
N SER A 182 0.87 17.28 30.74
CA SER A 182 1.28 18.64 30.39
C SER A 182 0.21 19.68 30.73
N THR A 183 -1.05 19.39 30.47
CA THR A 183 -2.18 20.27 30.77
C THR A 183 -2.32 20.47 32.28
N VAL A 184 -2.25 19.41 33.07
CA VAL A 184 -2.32 19.46 34.53
C VAL A 184 -1.16 20.28 35.10
N LEU A 185 0.07 20.04 34.65
CA LEU A 185 1.24 20.81 35.11
C LEU A 185 1.11 22.29 34.77
N MET A 186 0.57 22.63 33.60
CA MET A 186 0.32 24.04 33.23
C MET A 186 -0.77 24.70 34.08
N GLN A 187 -1.79 23.96 34.51
CA GLN A 187 -2.80 24.45 35.44
C GLN A 187 -2.16 24.75 36.81
N PHE A 188 -1.38 23.83 37.36
CA PHE A 188 -0.64 24.06 38.60
C PHE A 188 0.31 25.27 38.50
N ALA A 189 1.02 25.43 37.41
CA ALA A 189 1.93 26.55 37.20
C ALA A 189 1.20 27.91 37.15
N LYS A 190 -0.06 27.94 36.73
CA LYS A 190 -0.89 29.14 36.67
C LYS A 190 -1.60 29.46 38.01
N GLY A 191 -1.47 28.61 39.01
CA GLY A 191 -2.06 28.83 40.33
C GLY A 191 -3.58 28.60 40.40
N ALA A 192 -4.09 27.77 39.49
CA ALA A 192 -5.51 27.34 39.47
C ALA A 192 -5.69 26.04 40.23
#